data_c4570a11c7fa928579f09f065959e335
#
_entry.id   c4570a11c7fa928579f09f065959e335
#
_cell.length_a   1.000
_cell.length_b   1.000
_cell.length_c   1.000
_cell.angle_alpha   90.00
_cell.angle_beta   90.00
_cell.angle_gamma   90.00
#
_symmetry.space_group_name_H-M   'P 1'
#
loop_
_entity.id
_entity.type
_entity.pdbx_description
1 polymer ?
#
loop_
_entity_poly.entity_id
_entity_poly.type
_entity_poly.pdbx_seq_one_letter_code
_entity_poly.pdbx_strand_id
1 'polypeptide(L)'
;HLNKPLESLRLITCHMGNGVSLAAVKYGKCVDTTMGLTPLDGIPMGTRSGTIDPAVVDFICRKENKTAEEVNRILNKESGYIGFYKKSSDARDLRKAQAEGNELADLILKMQEKKVVDYIGSYYAYMGGVDAIIFTAGIGEKAPETRHNICARLKEPFGIEIDEEKNQIKGKYLELTKPDAKIKVLVVPTNEELMIARDAYKLSLIHIS
;
A
#
# COMPACT_ATOMS: atom_id res chain seq x y z
N HIS A 1 7.12 3.30 19.74
CA HIS A 1 7.61 1.92 19.63
C HIS A 1 9.11 1.85 19.31
N LEU A 2 9.59 2.72 18.43
CA LEU A 2 11.02 2.75 18.09
C LEU A 2 11.88 3.48 19.12
N ASN A 3 11.27 4.15 20.10
CA ASN A 3 11.93 4.97 21.15
C ASN A 3 12.95 5.97 20.58
N LYS A 4 12.61 6.55 19.42
CA LYS A 4 13.41 7.57 18.73
C LYS A 4 12.50 8.74 18.35
N PRO A 5 12.99 9.98 18.36
CA PRO A 5 12.23 11.13 17.88
C PRO A 5 11.93 10.96 16.39
N LEU A 6 10.72 11.36 15.97
CA LEU A 6 10.26 11.25 14.59
C LEU A 6 11.19 11.98 13.60
N GLU A 7 11.77 13.08 14.05
CA GLU A 7 12.70 13.93 13.30
C GLU A 7 14.06 13.26 13.03
N SER A 8 14.31 12.08 13.60
CA SER A 8 15.51 11.27 13.33
C SER A 8 15.25 10.07 12.44
N LEU A 9 14.00 9.82 12.05
CA LEU A 9 13.57 8.60 11.38
C LEU A 9 13.29 8.81 9.88
N ARG A 10 13.56 7.76 9.11
CA ARG A 10 13.14 7.58 7.72
C ARG A 10 12.18 6.40 7.65
N LEU A 11 10.95 6.67 7.36
CA LEU A 11 9.87 5.70 7.41
C LEU A 11 9.22 5.53 6.02
N ILE A 12 8.81 4.32 5.70
CA ILE A 12 7.92 4.05 4.58
C ILE A 12 6.62 3.51 5.15
N THR A 13 5.52 4.21 4.92
CA THR A 13 4.18 3.71 5.26
C THR A 13 3.57 3.04 4.05
N CYS A 14 3.08 1.82 4.23
CA CYS A 14 2.38 1.02 3.23
C CYS A 14 0.93 0.86 3.67
N HIS A 15 0.10 1.85 3.33
CA HIS A 15 -1.34 1.79 3.57
C HIS A 15 -1.98 0.93 2.48
N MET A 16 -2.32 -0.31 2.81
CA MET A 16 -2.82 -1.30 1.86
C MET A 16 -4.23 -1.75 2.25
N GLY A 17 -5.21 -1.09 1.68
CA GLY A 17 -6.63 -1.41 1.81
C GLY A 17 -7.26 -1.69 0.44
N ASN A 18 -8.52 -1.32 0.24
CA ASN A 18 -9.14 -1.30 -1.09
C ASN A 18 -8.48 -0.24 -1.99
N GLY A 19 -8.10 0.91 -1.41
CA GLY A 19 -7.10 1.81 -1.96
C GLY A 19 -5.72 1.44 -1.41
N VAL A 20 -4.66 1.69 -2.20
CA VAL A 20 -3.28 1.41 -1.80
C VAL A 20 -2.42 2.63 -2.04
N SER A 21 -1.71 3.07 -1.01
CA SER A 21 -0.74 4.14 -1.12
C SER A 21 0.47 3.91 -0.23
N LEU A 22 1.62 4.31 -0.73
CA LEU A 22 2.84 4.38 0.06
C LEU A 22 3.25 5.85 0.23
N ALA A 23 3.88 6.16 1.36
CA ALA A 23 4.50 7.45 1.57
C ALA A 23 5.89 7.29 2.17
N ALA A 24 6.82 8.08 1.65
CA ALA A 24 8.17 8.24 2.18
C ALA A 24 8.18 9.40 3.18
N VAL A 25 8.48 9.10 4.43
CA VAL A 25 8.54 10.09 5.50
C VAL A 25 9.99 10.21 6.00
N LYS A 26 10.61 11.35 5.73
CA LYS A 26 11.98 11.63 6.14
C LYS A 26 11.98 12.73 7.20
N TYR A 27 12.44 12.37 8.39
CA TYR A 27 12.60 13.32 9.51
C TYR A 27 11.29 14.06 9.86
N GLY A 28 10.18 13.30 9.92
CA GLY A 28 8.87 13.82 10.25
C GLY A 28 8.10 14.49 9.11
N LYS A 29 8.70 14.58 7.91
CA LYS A 29 8.06 15.21 6.74
C LYS A 29 7.82 14.17 5.64
N CYS A 30 6.62 14.15 5.06
CA CYS A 30 6.36 13.40 3.84
C CYS A 30 7.15 14.06 2.70
N VAL A 31 8.06 13.29 2.09
CA VAL A 31 8.91 13.75 0.99
C VAL A 31 8.52 13.19 -0.35
N ASP A 32 7.74 12.10 -0.37
CA ASP A 32 7.17 11.49 -1.57
C ASP A 32 5.97 10.60 -1.22
N THR A 33 5.08 10.38 -2.19
CA THR A 33 3.94 9.46 -2.09
C THR A 33 3.60 8.88 -3.44
N THR A 34 2.95 7.72 -3.45
CA THR A 34 2.56 7.03 -4.70
C THR A 34 1.36 7.63 -5.40
N MET A 35 0.50 8.38 -4.70
CA MET A 35 -0.66 9.03 -5.29
C MET A 35 -0.26 10.39 -5.88
N GLY A 36 -0.80 10.72 -7.06
CA GLY A 36 -0.53 11.97 -7.77
C GLY A 36 -1.60 13.03 -7.53
N LEU A 37 -2.05 13.69 -8.61
CA LEU A 37 -3.14 14.67 -8.55
C LEU A 37 -4.42 14.08 -7.95
N THR A 38 -4.65 12.79 -8.20
CA THR A 38 -5.79 12.02 -7.69
C THR A 38 -5.31 10.71 -7.07
N PRO A 39 -6.16 10.02 -6.29
CA PRO A 39 -5.85 8.69 -5.77
C PRO A 39 -5.82 7.57 -6.83
N LEU A 40 -5.84 7.90 -8.13
CA LEU A 40 -5.76 6.95 -9.24
C LEU A 40 -4.32 6.47 -9.46
N ASP A 41 -3.35 7.37 -9.32
CA ASP A 41 -1.95 7.10 -9.61
C ASP A 41 -1.32 6.12 -8.61
N GLY A 42 -0.18 5.56 -8.98
CA GLY A 42 0.63 4.70 -8.12
C GLY A 42 0.39 3.20 -8.32
N ILE A 43 0.00 2.53 -7.26
CA ILE A 43 -0.12 1.08 -7.20
C ILE A 43 -1.50 0.62 -7.70
N PRO A 44 -1.60 -0.47 -8.49
CA PRO A 44 -2.89 -1.05 -8.86
C PRO A 44 -3.70 -1.44 -7.62
N MET A 45 -5.01 -1.17 -7.65
CA MET A 45 -5.91 -1.32 -6.50
C MET A 45 -7.11 -2.22 -6.87
N GLY A 46 -8.11 -2.30 -6.01
CA GLY A 46 -9.31 -3.09 -6.28
C GLY A 46 -10.01 -2.73 -7.59
N THR A 47 -10.16 -1.44 -7.88
CA THR A 47 -10.84 -0.94 -9.10
C THR A 47 -10.00 0.04 -9.92
N ARG A 48 -8.89 0.55 -9.38
CA ARG A 48 -8.05 1.58 -10.00
C ARG A 48 -6.84 0.97 -10.69
N SER A 49 -6.47 1.52 -11.84
CA SER A 49 -5.34 1.04 -12.64
C SER A 49 -3.98 1.22 -11.97
N GLY A 50 -3.81 2.24 -11.13
CA GLY A 50 -2.50 2.75 -10.79
C GLY A 50 -1.84 3.48 -11.96
N THR A 51 -0.53 3.70 -11.86
CA THR A 51 0.27 4.35 -12.92
C THR A 51 0.21 3.56 -14.22
N ILE A 52 -0.08 4.27 -15.31
CA ILE A 52 -0.06 3.76 -16.68
C ILE A 52 0.77 4.69 -17.57
N ASP A 53 1.14 4.22 -18.77
CA ASP A 53 1.67 5.10 -19.81
C ASP A 53 0.57 6.09 -20.23
N PRO A 54 0.81 7.42 -20.21
CA PRO A 54 -0.18 8.43 -20.62
C PRO A 54 -0.75 8.21 -22.03
N ALA A 55 0.02 7.64 -22.95
CA ALA A 55 -0.42 7.34 -24.31
C ALA A 55 -1.57 6.32 -24.36
N VAL A 56 -1.74 5.51 -23.30
CA VAL A 56 -2.84 4.54 -23.20
C VAL A 56 -4.20 5.24 -23.21
N VAL A 57 -4.31 6.44 -22.62
CA VAL A 57 -5.57 7.20 -22.58
C VAL A 57 -6.03 7.54 -23.99
N ASP A 58 -5.15 8.18 -24.79
CA ASP A 58 -5.45 8.54 -26.17
C ASP A 58 -5.71 7.30 -27.05
N PHE A 59 -4.92 6.24 -26.87
CA PHE A 59 -5.10 4.98 -27.58
C PHE A 59 -6.50 4.39 -27.36
N ILE A 60 -6.98 4.33 -26.11
CA ILE A 60 -8.31 3.80 -25.77
C ILE A 60 -9.40 4.73 -26.32
N CYS A 61 -9.24 6.06 -26.19
CA CYS A 61 -10.19 7.02 -26.73
C CYS A 61 -10.44 6.76 -28.21
N ARG A 62 -9.39 6.62 -29.00
CA ARG A 62 -9.50 6.37 -30.45
C ARG A 62 -10.02 4.98 -30.78
N LYS A 63 -9.48 3.95 -30.13
CA LYS A 63 -9.82 2.56 -30.45
C LYS A 63 -11.25 2.19 -30.07
N GLU A 64 -11.72 2.67 -28.92
CA GLU A 64 -13.03 2.33 -28.35
C GLU A 64 -14.07 3.42 -28.58
N ASN A 65 -13.71 4.49 -29.32
CA ASN A 65 -14.56 5.67 -29.57
C ASN A 65 -15.14 6.24 -28.26
N LYS A 66 -14.28 6.45 -27.27
CA LYS A 66 -14.61 6.97 -25.93
C LYS A 66 -14.03 8.36 -25.72
N THR A 67 -14.72 9.15 -24.89
CA THR A 67 -14.17 10.41 -24.38
C THR A 67 -13.09 10.17 -23.32
N ALA A 68 -12.23 11.16 -23.07
CA ALA A 68 -11.24 11.11 -22.01
C ALA A 68 -11.89 10.93 -20.62
N GLU A 69 -13.09 11.49 -20.40
CA GLU A 69 -13.85 11.32 -19.16
C GLU A 69 -14.29 9.87 -18.96
N GLU A 70 -14.79 9.22 -20.02
CA GLU A 70 -15.17 7.81 -19.97
C GLU A 70 -13.96 6.90 -19.71
N VAL A 71 -12.81 7.18 -20.34
CA VAL A 71 -11.57 6.45 -20.07
C VAL A 71 -11.11 6.66 -18.65
N ASN A 72 -11.15 7.89 -18.13
CA ASN A 72 -10.82 8.17 -16.73
C ASN A 72 -11.74 7.40 -15.76
N ARG A 73 -13.03 7.30 -16.05
CA ARG A 73 -13.97 6.49 -15.27
C ARG A 73 -13.59 5.00 -15.29
N ILE A 74 -13.20 4.46 -16.45
CA ILE A 74 -12.75 3.06 -16.60
C ILE A 74 -11.50 2.83 -15.75
N LEU A 75 -10.52 3.73 -15.81
CA LEU A 75 -9.28 3.62 -15.04
C LEU A 75 -9.52 3.68 -13.53
N ASN A 76 -10.56 4.40 -13.08
CA ASN A 76 -10.91 4.53 -11.67
C ASN A 76 -11.78 3.39 -11.12
N LYS A 77 -12.68 2.82 -11.95
CA LYS A 77 -13.77 1.95 -11.48
C LYS A 77 -13.77 0.55 -12.06
N GLU A 78 -13.13 0.35 -13.20
CA GLU A 78 -13.23 -0.89 -13.99
C GLU A 78 -11.84 -1.50 -14.29
N SER A 79 -10.80 -0.99 -13.65
CA SER A 79 -9.40 -1.42 -13.77
C SER A 79 -8.93 -2.17 -12.53
N GLY A 80 -7.63 -2.28 -12.33
CA GLY A 80 -7.07 -2.97 -11.16
C GLY A 80 -7.53 -4.42 -11.06
N TYR A 81 -7.84 -4.89 -9.85
CA TYR A 81 -8.26 -6.27 -9.62
C TYR A 81 -9.49 -6.64 -10.45
N ILE A 82 -10.55 -5.83 -10.41
CA ILE A 82 -11.77 -6.11 -11.18
C ILE A 82 -11.52 -6.12 -12.68
N GLY A 83 -10.59 -5.27 -13.16
CA GLY A 83 -10.19 -5.22 -14.57
C GLY A 83 -9.56 -6.51 -15.07
N PHE A 84 -8.77 -7.17 -14.24
CA PHE A 84 -8.12 -8.46 -14.56
C PHE A 84 -9.01 -9.65 -14.23
N TYR A 85 -9.49 -9.74 -13.00
CA TYR A 85 -10.20 -10.91 -12.50
C TYR A 85 -11.65 -10.98 -12.96
N LYS A 86 -12.29 -9.84 -13.27
CA LYS A 86 -13.66 -9.69 -13.76
C LYS A 86 -14.79 -10.12 -12.79
N LYS A 87 -14.47 -10.74 -11.66
CA LYS A 87 -15.47 -11.28 -10.71
C LYS A 87 -15.51 -10.51 -9.40
N SER A 88 -14.37 -9.97 -8.95
CA SER A 88 -14.28 -9.25 -7.68
C SER A 88 -13.14 -8.23 -7.70
N SER A 89 -13.30 -7.16 -6.93
CA SER A 89 -12.27 -6.18 -6.59
C SER A 89 -11.67 -6.42 -5.20
N ASP A 90 -12.11 -7.44 -4.48
CA ASP A 90 -11.69 -7.73 -3.12
C ASP A 90 -10.47 -8.66 -3.12
N ALA A 91 -9.39 -8.24 -2.45
CA ALA A 91 -8.17 -9.03 -2.34
C ALA A 91 -8.39 -10.42 -1.69
N ARG A 92 -9.40 -10.56 -0.83
CA ARG A 92 -9.74 -11.84 -0.18
C ARG A 92 -10.25 -12.86 -1.20
N ASP A 93 -11.10 -12.42 -2.12
CA ASP A 93 -11.63 -13.27 -3.19
C ASP A 93 -10.52 -13.67 -4.16
N LEU A 94 -9.60 -12.73 -4.47
CA LEU A 94 -8.44 -13.04 -5.31
C LEU A 94 -7.50 -14.04 -4.62
N ARG A 95 -7.24 -13.90 -3.33
CA ARG A 95 -6.44 -14.87 -2.56
C ARG A 95 -7.06 -16.26 -2.55
N LYS A 96 -8.38 -16.33 -2.38
CA LYS A 96 -9.10 -17.61 -2.48
C LYS A 96 -8.96 -18.23 -3.88
N ALA A 97 -9.19 -17.43 -4.92
CA ALA A 97 -9.04 -17.90 -6.31
C ALA A 97 -7.60 -18.31 -6.63
N GLN A 98 -6.59 -17.60 -6.12
CA GLN A 98 -5.18 -17.98 -6.23
C GLN A 98 -4.92 -19.34 -5.61
N ALA A 99 -5.43 -19.60 -4.41
CA ALA A 99 -5.30 -20.88 -3.73
C ALA A 99 -5.99 -22.03 -4.50
N GLU A 100 -7.02 -21.72 -5.29
CA GLU A 100 -7.72 -22.65 -6.20
C GLU A 100 -7.03 -22.78 -7.56
N GLY A 101 -5.85 -22.15 -7.77
CA GLY A 101 -5.03 -22.27 -8.99
C GLY A 101 -5.41 -21.26 -10.10
N ASN A 102 -6.13 -20.18 -9.79
CA ASN A 102 -6.46 -19.15 -10.79
C ASN A 102 -5.24 -18.28 -11.13
N GLU A 103 -4.71 -18.43 -12.33
CA GLU A 103 -3.51 -17.73 -12.81
C GLU A 103 -3.69 -16.21 -12.91
N LEU A 104 -4.88 -15.72 -13.28
CA LEU A 104 -5.13 -14.27 -13.37
C LEU A 104 -5.18 -13.62 -11.98
N ALA A 105 -5.75 -14.31 -11.00
CA ALA A 105 -5.74 -13.84 -9.62
C ALA A 105 -4.31 -13.82 -9.05
N ASP A 106 -3.51 -14.83 -9.34
CA ASP A 106 -2.10 -14.90 -8.97
C ASP A 106 -1.29 -13.75 -9.60
N LEU A 107 -1.48 -13.54 -10.90
CA LEU A 107 -0.78 -12.50 -11.65
C LEU A 107 -1.04 -11.11 -11.09
N ILE A 108 -2.31 -10.72 -10.87
CA ILE A 108 -2.62 -9.37 -10.41
C ILE A 108 -2.17 -9.12 -8.97
N LEU A 109 -2.21 -10.11 -8.10
CA LEU A 109 -1.65 -10.01 -6.75
C LEU A 109 -0.13 -9.82 -6.78
N LYS A 110 0.57 -10.58 -7.60
CA LYS A 110 2.02 -10.44 -7.82
C LYS A 110 2.39 -9.09 -8.44
N MET A 111 1.57 -8.56 -9.35
CA MET A 111 1.78 -7.23 -9.93
C MET A 111 1.67 -6.13 -8.87
N GLN A 112 0.66 -6.19 -7.98
CA GLN A 112 0.54 -5.23 -6.89
C GLN A 112 1.72 -5.32 -5.93
N GLU A 113 2.07 -6.52 -5.47
CA GLU A 113 3.20 -6.76 -4.57
C GLU A 113 4.52 -6.26 -5.18
N LYS A 114 4.74 -6.52 -6.48
CA LYS A 114 5.90 -6.00 -7.20
C LYS A 114 5.94 -4.47 -7.18
N LYS A 115 4.82 -3.80 -7.46
CA LYS A 115 4.75 -2.34 -7.43
C LYS A 115 5.04 -1.77 -6.06
N VAL A 116 4.59 -2.42 -4.97
CA VAL A 116 4.95 -2.04 -3.61
C VAL A 116 6.46 -2.13 -3.40
N VAL A 117 7.09 -3.21 -3.84
CA VAL A 117 8.55 -3.39 -3.76
C VAL A 117 9.29 -2.33 -4.57
N ASP A 118 8.83 -2.00 -5.78
CA ASP A 118 9.43 -0.97 -6.64
C ASP A 118 9.47 0.40 -5.92
N TYR A 119 8.34 0.80 -5.30
CA TYR A 119 8.28 2.05 -4.55
C TYR A 119 9.11 2.03 -3.26
N ILE A 120 9.12 0.92 -2.52
CA ILE A 120 10.00 0.79 -1.35
C ILE A 120 11.47 0.96 -1.76
N GLY A 121 11.89 0.33 -2.86
CA GLY A 121 13.24 0.47 -3.40
C GLY A 121 13.59 1.89 -3.80
N SER A 122 12.67 2.56 -4.51
CA SER A 122 12.81 3.97 -4.90
C SER A 122 12.93 4.88 -3.68
N TYR A 123 12.06 4.74 -2.69
CA TYR A 123 12.06 5.54 -1.47
C TYR A 123 13.28 5.28 -0.60
N TYR A 124 13.74 4.04 -0.53
CA TYR A 124 15.00 3.70 0.16
C TYR A 124 16.17 4.49 -0.44
N ALA A 125 16.30 4.46 -1.76
CA ALA A 125 17.37 5.19 -2.45
C ALA A 125 17.22 6.70 -2.28
N TYR A 126 16.02 7.25 -2.47
CA TYR A 126 15.74 8.67 -2.36
C TYR A 126 16.00 9.24 -0.97
N MET A 127 15.61 8.52 0.09
CA MET A 127 15.82 8.96 1.47
C MET A 127 17.25 8.70 1.98
N GLY A 128 18.05 7.90 1.27
CA GLY A 128 19.38 7.48 1.72
C GLY A 128 19.31 6.39 2.81
N GLY A 129 18.31 5.53 2.75
CA GLY A 129 18.04 4.43 3.69
C GLY A 129 16.67 4.55 4.35
N VAL A 130 16.29 3.53 5.10
CA VAL A 130 15.00 3.40 5.80
C VAL A 130 15.23 2.80 7.18
N ASP A 131 14.58 3.34 8.19
CA ASP A 131 14.64 2.82 9.57
C ASP A 131 13.47 1.85 9.85
N ALA A 132 12.28 2.12 9.24
CA ALA A 132 11.16 1.18 9.34
C ALA A 132 10.24 1.22 8.11
N ILE A 133 9.68 0.04 7.78
CA ILE A 133 8.57 -0.16 6.84
C ILE A 133 7.33 -0.51 7.66
N ILE A 134 6.22 0.18 7.42
CA ILE A 134 5.01 0.09 8.23
C ILE A 134 3.85 -0.35 7.36
N PHE A 135 3.33 -1.54 7.61
CA PHE A 135 2.11 -2.06 6.97
C PHE A 135 0.89 -1.66 7.80
N THR A 136 -0.14 -1.13 7.13
CA THR A 136 -1.39 -0.70 7.76
C THR A 136 -2.57 -0.89 6.81
N ALA A 137 -3.78 -0.68 7.28
CA ALA A 137 -5.05 -0.93 6.60
C ALA A 137 -5.33 -2.42 6.31
N GLY A 138 -6.49 -2.70 5.74
CA GLY A 138 -7.08 -4.04 5.71
C GLY A 138 -6.18 -5.14 5.14
N ILE A 139 -5.52 -4.91 4.00
CA ILE A 139 -4.56 -5.87 3.40
C ILE A 139 -3.26 -5.86 4.21
N GLY A 140 -2.71 -4.67 4.51
CA GLY A 140 -1.47 -4.53 5.26
C GLY A 140 -1.52 -5.21 6.63
N GLU A 141 -2.66 -5.14 7.32
CA GLU A 141 -2.85 -5.71 8.65
C GLU A 141 -3.22 -7.21 8.63
N LYS A 142 -4.03 -7.64 7.65
CA LYS A 142 -4.73 -8.93 7.72
C LYS A 142 -4.28 -9.96 6.70
N ALA A 143 -3.38 -9.60 5.75
CA ALA A 143 -2.86 -10.51 4.73
C ALA A 143 -1.38 -10.84 4.96
N PRO A 144 -1.06 -11.84 5.81
CA PRO A 144 0.32 -12.23 6.09
C PRO A 144 1.08 -12.67 4.83
N GLU A 145 0.42 -13.28 3.86
CA GLU A 145 1.00 -13.71 2.60
C GLU A 145 1.52 -12.52 1.79
N THR A 146 0.77 -11.41 1.75
CA THR A 146 1.18 -10.17 1.07
C THR A 146 2.44 -9.60 1.72
N ARG A 147 2.48 -9.51 3.05
CA ARG A 147 3.66 -9.03 3.78
C ARG A 147 4.87 -9.94 3.57
N HIS A 148 4.66 -11.26 3.64
CA HIS A 148 5.70 -12.26 3.34
C HIS A 148 6.29 -12.03 1.94
N ASN A 149 5.46 -12.00 0.91
CA ASN A 149 5.90 -11.86 -0.49
C ASN A 149 6.67 -10.56 -0.75
N ILE A 150 6.25 -9.46 -0.14
CA ILE A 150 6.95 -8.17 -0.23
C ILE A 150 8.30 -8.26 0.50
N CYS A 151 8.32 -8.72 1.76
CA CYS A 151 9.53 -8.79 2.58
C CYS A 151 10.55 -9.78 2.02
N ALA A 152 10.10 -10.91 1.46
CA ALA A 152 10.99 -11.88 0.84
C ALA A 152 11.79 -11.29 -0.34
N ARG A 153 11.17 -10.40 -1.13
CA ARG A 153 11.85 -9.68 -2.22
C ARG A 153 12.81 -8.59 -1.72
N LEU A 154 12.64 -8.12 -0.49
CA LEU A 154 13.49 -7.11 0.14
C LEU A 154 14.60 -7.73 1.00
N LYS A 155 14.64 -9.06 1.13
CA LYS A 155 15.64 -9.78 1.93
C LYS A 155 17.05 -9.53 1.40
N GLU A 156 17.31 -9.85 0.15
CA GLU A 156 18.64 -9.73 -0.46
C GLU A 156 19.11 -8.26 -0.54
N PRO A 157 18.31 -7.29 -1.06
CA PRO A 157 18.80 -5.93 -1.22
C PRO A 157 18.89 -5.14 0.09
N PHE A 158 18.06 -5.45 1.10
CA PHE A 158 17.96 -4.63 2.32
C PHE A 158 18.18 -5.40 3.62
N GLY A 159 18.41 -6.71 3.55
CA GLY A 159 18.62 -7.57 4.73
C GLY A 159 17.36 -7.70 5.60
N ILE A 160 16.17 -7.61 4.99
CA ILE A 160 14.90 -7.71 5.72
C ILE A 160 14.53 -9.18 5.89
N GLU A 161 14.44 -9.61 7.14
CA GLU A 161 13.88 -10.90 7.52
C GLU A 161 12.78 -10.71 8.55
N ILE A 162 11.62 -11.32 8.30
CA ILE A 162 10.49 -11.29 9.21
C ILE A 162 10.31 -12.63 9.93
N ASP A 163 9.77 -12.56 11.13
CA ASP A 163 9.33 -13.72 11.92
C ASP A 163 7.98 -14.19 11.36
N GLU A 164 7.97 -15.34 10.71
CA GLU A 164 6.80 -15.86 10.02
C GLU A 164 5.67 -16.28 10.98
N GLU A 165 5.98 -16.69 12.20
CA GLU A 165 4.98 -17.02 13.22
C GLU A 165 4.26 -15.74 13.68
N LYS A 166 5.01 -14.68 13.99
CA LYS A 166 4.45 -13.37 14.30
C LYS A 166 3.65 -12.80 13.12
N ASN A 167 4.12 -13.03 11.90
CA ASN A 167 3.44 -12.56 10.69
C ASN A 167 2.02 -13.13 10.54
N GLN A 168 1.70 -14.28 11.12
CA GLN A 168 0.35 -14.86 11.08
C GLN A 168 -0.65 -14.15 12.00
N ILE A 169 -0.18 -13.37 12.97
CA ILE A 169 -1.04 -12.65 13.91
C ILE A 169 -1.72 -11.49 13.17
N LYS A 170 -3.02 -11.28 13.41
CA LYS A 170 -3.83 -10.26 12.72
C LYS A 170 -4.43 -9.27 13.73
N GLY A 171 -4.67 -8.02 13.26
CA GLY A 171 -5.43 -7.02 14.00
C GLY A 171 -4.75 -6.46 15.26
N LYS A 172 -3.44 -6.59 15.38
CA LYS A 172 -2.65 -6.07 16.50
C LYS A 172 -1.43 -5.34 15.99
N TYR A 173 -0.88 -4.45 16.83
CA TYR A 173 0.46 -3.93 16.60
C TYR A 173 1.48 -5.07 16.69
N LEU A 174 2.37 -5.15 15.69
CA LEU A 174 3.42 -6.16 15.63
C LEU A 174 4.73 -5.53 15.16
N GLU A 175 5.84 -5.97 15.73
CA GLU A 175 7.17 -5.83 15.17
C GLU A 175 7.58 -7.20 14.62
N LEU A 176 7.65 -7.32 13.31
CA LEU A 176 7.89 -8.59 12.61
C LEU A 176 9.37 -8.95 12.51
N THR A 177 10.27 -7.99 12.65
CA THR A 177 11.71 -8.21 12.57
C THR A 177 12.32 -8.51 13.95
N LYS A 178 13.53 -9.09 13.96
CA LYS A 178 14.30 -9.29 15.18
C LYS A 178 14.69 -7.94 15.82
N PRO A 179 14.95 -7.90 17.15
CA PRO A 179 15.30 -6.66 17.85
C PRO A 179 16.53 -5.94 17.29
N ASP A 180 17.51 -6.68 16.78
CA ASP A 180 18.77 -6.18 16.20
C ASP A 180 18.70 -5.84 14.70
N ALA A 181 17.54 -6.05 14.04
CA ALA A 181 17.36 -5.74 12.62
C ALA A 181 17.56 -4.23 12.36
N LYS A 182 18.38 -3.93 11.35
CA LYS A 182 18.66 -2.54 10.92
C LYS A 182 17.44 -1.82 10.41
N ILE A 183 16.58 -2.52 9.67
CA ILE A 183 15.30 -2.00 9.16
C ILE A 183 14.19 -2.76 9.87
N LYS A 184 13.32 -2.04 10.55
CA LYS A 184 12.17 -2.63 11.23
C LYS A 184 11.01 -2.83 10.27
N VAL A 185 10.28 -3.93 10.42
CA VAL A 185 9.00 -4.15 9.73
C VAL A 185 7.91 -4.18 10.77
N LEU A 186 6.99 -3.25 10.67
CA LEU A 186 5.93 -3.04 11.64
C LEU A 186 4.56 -3.27 11.00
N VAL A 187 3.63 -3.82 11.76
CA VAL A 187 2.20 -3.80 11.45
C VAL A 187 1.52 -2.87 12.46
N VAL A 188 0.90 -1.82 11.96
CA VAL A 188 0.23 -0.82 12.79
C VAL A 188 -1.24 -0.74 12.39
N PRO A 189 -2.17 -1.19 13.25
CA PRO A 189 -3.60 -1.10 12.96
C PRO A 189 -4.04 0.35 12.75
N THR A 190 -4.81 0.56 11.70
CA THR A 190 -5.44 1.86 11.43
C THR A 190 -6.58 2.09 12.40
N ASN A 191 -6.68 3.30 12.94
CA ASN A 191 -7.80 3.71 13.79
C ASN A 191 -8.30 5.09 13.34
N GLU A 192 -8.93 5.13 12.17
CA GLU A 192 -9.46 6.35 11.56
C GLU A 192 -10.57 6.96 12.39
N GLU A 193 -11.47 6.12 12.96
CA GLU A 193 -12.59 6.57 13.80
C GLU A 193 -12.11 7.32 15.04
N LEU A 194 -11.03 6.85 15.68
CA LEU A 194 -10.45 7.54 16.83
C LEU A 194 -9.86 8.91 16.44
N MET A 195 -9.24 9.00 15.26
CA MET A 195 -8.69 10.28 14.78
C MET A 195 -9.82 11.27 14.48
N ILE A 196 -10.87 10.84 13.81
CA ILE A 196 -12.07 11.66 13.54
C ILE A 196 -12.69 12.13 14.86
N ALA A 197 -12.86 11.23 15.84
CA ALA A 197 -13.41 11.57 17.13
C ALA A 197 -12.54 12.58 17.90
N ARG A 198 -11.22 12.44 17.87
CA ARG A 198 -10.28 13.39 18.49
C ARG A 198 -10.32 14.77 17.82
N ASP A 199 -10.41 14.83 16.51
CA ASP A 199 -10.45 16.09 15.79
C ASP A 199 -11.81 16.79 15.97
N ALA A 200 -12.91 16.04 15.94
CA ALA A 200 -14.23 16.56 16.27
C ALA A 200 -14.29 17.14 17.71
N TYR A 201 -13.68 16.42 18.67
CA TYR A 201 -13.60 16.89 20.06
C TYR A 201 -12.79 18.19 20.18
N LYS A 202 -11.63 18.30 19.52
CA LYS A 202 -10.83 19.54 19.52
C LYS A 202 -11.61 20.71 18.92
N LEU A 203 -12.30 20.49 17.80
CA LEU A 203 -13.13 21.53 17.17
C LEU A 203 -14.29 21.95 18.07
N SER A 204 -14.93 21.02 18.80
CA SER A 204 -16.01 21.35 19.74
C SER A 204 -15.54 22.25 20.89
N LEU A 205 -14.30 22.08 21.37
CA LEU A 205 -13.73 22.91 22.43
C LEU A 205 -13.48 24.35 21.99
N ILE A 206 -13.20 24.59 20.69
CA ILE A 206 -13.00 25.95 20.15
C ILE A 206 -14.31 26.73 20.10
N HIS A 207 -15.46 26.05 20.03
CA HIS A 207 -16.79 26.68 19.97
C HIS A 207 -17.45 26.87 21.34
N ILE A 208 -16.85 26.37 22.43
CA ILE A 208 -17.37 26.46 23.79
C ILE A 208 -16.63 27.58 24.58
N SER A 209 -15.57 28.13 24.05
CA SER A 209 -14.78 29.25 24.59
C SER A 209 -15.14 30.56 23.87
#